data_c5a143cf92cf92379a27f9e343b4a0aa
#
_entry.id   c5a143cf92cf92379a27f9e343b4a0aa
#
_cell.length_a   1.000
_cell.length_b   1.000
_cell.length_c   1.000
_cell.angle_alpha   90.00
_cell.angle_beta   90.00
_cell.angle_gamma   90.00
#
_symmetry.space_group_name_H-M   'P 1'
#
loop_
_entity.id
_entity.type
_entity.pdbx_description
1 polymer ?
#
loop_
_entity_poly.entity_id
_entity_poly.type
_entity_poly.pdbx_seq_one_letter_code
_entity_poly.pdbx_strand_id
1 'polypeptide(L)'
;ANLYATAKSLGFDVDYKRLLKEFQNRGKLIRAYYYTALVEDQEYSSIRPLVDWLDYNGYSVVTKPTKEFIDSLGRRKVKGNMDIELAVDAMEMADHLDQIVLFSGDGDFRSLVEALQRKGVRVSVVSTNATQPAMVADELRRQADEFIDIIHLAAKIGRDSGERSERAHRGPDRRAPPPVEQFDPELADDSLE
;
A
#
# COMPACT_ATOMS: atom_id res chain seq x y z
N ALA A 1 -2.02 3.57 -0.06
CA ALA A 1 -1.75 4.57 0.99
C ALA A 1 -1.10 3.92 2.21
N ASN A 2 -1.69 2.89 2.81
CA ASN A 2 -1.21 2.30 4.07
C ASN A 2 0.24 1.80 4.03
N LEU A 3 0.66 1.02 3.03
CA LEU A 3 2.03 0.51 2.94
C LEU A 3 3.07 1.64 2.93
N TYR A 4 2.83 2.68 2.12
CA TYR A 4 3.75 3.81 2.02
C TYR A 4 3.84 4.58 3.34
N ALA A 5 2.69 4.92 3.94
CA ALA A 5 2.63 5.63 5.22
C ALA A 5 3.35 4.84 6.33
N THR A 6 3.10 3.53 6.40
CA THR A 6 3.74 2.63 7.39
C THR A 6 5.25 2.58 7.23
N ALA A 7 5.77 2.40 6.02
CA ALA A 7 7.21 2.39 5.78
C ALA A 7 7.85 3.74 6.10
N LYS A 8 7.18 4.83 5.72
CA LYS A 8 7.65 6.20 6.00
C LYS A 8 7.74 6.47 7.50
N SER A 9 6.73 6.08 8.28
CA SER A 9 6.73 6.23 9.74
C SER A 9 7.86 5.46 10.42
N LEU A 10 8.32 4.37 9.79
CA LEU A 10 9.46 3.57 10.25
C LEU A 10 10.81 4.03 9.69
N GLY A 11 10.82 5.10 8.88
CA GLY A 11 12.04 5.74 8.37
C GLY A 11 12.69 5.05 7.18
N PHE A 12 11.98 4.20 6.43
CA PHE A 12 12.52 3.57 5.22
C PHE A 12 11.61 3.74 4.00
N ASP A 13 12.20 3.68 2.81
CA ASP A 13 11.47 3.68 1.55
C ASP A 13 11.35 2.25 1.01
N VAL A 14 10.17 1.88 0.53
CA VAL A 14 9.92 0.54 -0.04
C VAL A 14 10.52 0.43 -1.43
N ASP A 15 11.32 -0.61 -1.65
CA ASP A 15 11.66 -1.09 -2.99
C ASP A 15 10.61 -2.11 -3.44
N TYR A 16 9.70 -1.68 -4.31
CA TYR A 16 8.60 -2.52 -4.79
C TYR A 16 9.07 -3.74 -5.58
N LYS A 17 10.25 -3.70 -6.21
CA LYS A 17 10.82 -4.86 -6.90
C LYS A 17 11.30 -5.91 -5.89
N ARG A 18 11.99 -5.47 -4.83
CA ARG A 18 12.41 -6.34 -3.73
C ARG A 18 11.19 -6.89 -2.98
N LEU A 19 10.15 -6.08 -2.77
CA LEU A 19 8.90 -6.51 -2.16
C LEU A 19 8.25 -7.64 -2.97
N LEU A 20 8.09 -7.46 -4.28
CA LEU A 20 7.53 -8.48 -5.16
C LEU A 20 8.35 -9.78 -5.09
N LYS A 21 9.68 -9.68 -5.17
CA LYS A 21 10.59 -10.83 -5.10
C LYS A 21 10.52 -11.55 -3.75
N GLU A 22 10.41 -10.82 -2.64
CA GLU A 22 10.30 -11.43 -1.32
C GLU A 22 9.06 -12.33 -1.23
N PHE A 23 7.92 -11.88 -1.75
CA PHE A 23 6.69 -12.69 -1.73
C PHE A 23 6.65 -13.78 -2.81
N GLN A 24 7.33 -13.62 -3.93
CA GLN A 24 7.57 -14.70 -4.89
C GLN A 24 8.40 -15.83 -4.28
N ASN A 25 9.33 -15.51 -3.39
CA ASN A 25 10.16 -16.52 -2.71
C ASN A 25 9.40 -17.27 -1.59
N ARG A 26 8.30 -16.73 -1.09
CA ARG A 26 7.50 -17.35 -0.01
C ARG A 26 6.51 -18.36 -0.54
N GLY A 27 6.16 -18.32 -1.81
CA GLY A 27 5.19 -19.20 -2.41
C GLY A 27 4.92 -18.86 -3.88
N LYS A 28 3.99 -19.56 -4.49
CA LYS A 28 3.54 -19.28 -5.86
C LYS A 28 2.71 -18.00 -5.88
N LEU A 29 3.33 -16.85 -6.06
CA LEU A 29 2.65 -15.58 -6.19
C LEU A 29 1.85 -15.54 -7.51
N ILE A 30 0.54 -15.44 -7.41
CA ILE A 30 -0.35 -15.36 -8.57
C ILE A 30 -0.42 -13.93 -9.09
N ARG A 31 -0.68 -12.96 -8.19
CA ARG A 31 -0.79 -11.52 -8.51
C ARG A 31 -0.35 -10.67 -7.33
N ALA A 32 0.16 -9.49 -7.64
CA ALA A 32 0.38 -8.41 -6.68
C ALA A 32 -0.45 -7.20 -7.13
N TYR A 33 -1.45 -6.83 -6.35
CA TYR A 33 -2.31 -5.69 -6.63
C TYR A 33 -1.81 -4.44 -5.92
N TYR A 34 -1.90 -3.32 -6.59
CA TYR A 34 -1.65 -2.00 -6.01
C TYR A 34 -2.85 -1.11 -6.23
N TYR A 35 -3.52 -0.73 -5.15
CA TYR A 35 -4.72 0.10 -5.17
C TYR A 35 -4.35 1.54 -4.85
N THR A 36 -4.74 2.46 -5.72
CA THR A 36 -4.50 3.90 -5.49
C THR A 36 -5.56 4.77 -6.14
N ALA A 37 -5.89 5.87 -5.46
CA ALA A 37 -6.71 6.90 -6.02
C ALA A 37 -5.85 7.90 -6.81
N LEU A 38 -6.32 8.35 -7.97
CA LEU A 38 -5.67 9.37 -8.79
C LEU A 38 -6.56 10.59 -8.87
N VAL A 39 -5.99 11.78 -8.63
CA VAL A 39 -6.72 13.04 -8.77
C VAL A 39 -6.90 13.36 -10.26
N GLU A 40 -8.16 13.55 -10.67
CA GLU A 40 -8.58 13.63 -12.08
C GLU A 40 -8.04 14.87 -12.80
N ASP A 41 -7.85 15.99 -12.07
CA ASP A 41 -7.50 17.30 -12.65
C ASP A 41 -6.01 17.66 -12.61
N GLN A 42 -5.15 16.71 -12.19
CA GLN A 42 -3.71 16.98 -12.15
C GLN A 42 -3.00 16.27 -13.32
N GLU A 43 -2.69 17.02 -14.38
CA GLU A 43 -1.78 16.57 -15.45
C GLU A 43 -0.43 16.07 -14.90
N TYR A 44 -0.04 16.51 -13.69
CA TYR A 44 1.15 16.13 -12.97
C TYR A 44 0.81 15.57 -11.57
N SER A 45 0.23 14.38 -11.52
CA SER A 45 0.16 13.66 -10.25
C SER A 45 1.53 13.08 -9.91
N SER A 46 2.09 13.41 -8.76
CA SER A 46 3.39 12.89 -8.30
C SER A 46 3.44 11.36 -8.19
N ILE A 47 2.28 10.71 -8.07
CA ILE A 47 2.18 9.25 -7.97
C ILE A 47 2.11 8.55 -9.34
N ARG A 48 1.76 9.28 -10.43
CA ARG A 48 1.59 8.67 -11.75
C ARG A 48 2.84 7.94 -12.26
N PRO A 49 4.06 8.49 -12.15
CA PRO A 49 5.27 7.77 -12.53
C PRO A 49 5.48 6.46 -11.76
N LEU A 50 5.08 6.40 -10.49
CA LEU A 50 5.13 5.17 -9.72
C LEU A 50 4.09 4.16 -10.21
N VAL A 51 2.87 4.60 -10.50
CA VAL A 51 1.78 3.76 -11.04
C VAL A 51 2.20 3.12 -12.35
N ASP A 52 2.71 3.92 -13.29
CA ASP A 52 3.19 3.44 -14.60
C ASP A 52 4.35 2.44 -14.43
N TRP A 53 5.26 2.74 -13.51
CA TRP A 53 6.37 1.83 -13.22
C TRP A 53 5.90 0.50 -12.61
N LEU A 54 4.95 0.52 -11.67
CA LEU A 54 4.40 -0.67 -11.03
C LEU A 54 3.71 -1.57 -12.05
N ASP A 55 2.86 -1.00 -12.90
CA ASP A 55 2.18 -1.73 -13.97
C ASP A 55 3.17 -2.43 -14.91
N TYR A 56 4.26 -1.74 -15.25
CA TYR A 56 5.31 -2.30 -16.09
C TYR A 56 6.18 -3.37 -15.41
N ASN A 57 6.19 -3.42 -14.07
CA ASN A 57 7.06 -4.29 -13.29
C ASN A 57 6.33 -5.42 -12.54
N GLY A 58 5.17 -5.84 -13.05
CA GLY A 58 4.51 -7.06 -12.61
C GLY A 58 3.48 -6.87 -11.50
N TYR A 59 3.08 -5.64 -11.24
CA TYR A 59 1.92 -5.34 -10.40
C TYR A 59 0.67 -5.19 -11.26
N SER A 60 -0.47 -5.58 -10.74
CA SER A 60 -1.78 -5.21 -11.28
C SER A 60 -2.23 -3.94 -10.58
N VAL A 61 -2.22 -2.81 -11.29
CA VAL A 61 -2.57 -1.53 -10.68
C VAL A 61 -4.05 -1.23 -10.88
N VAL A 62 -4.74 -1.01 -9.77
CA VAL A 62 -6.16 -0.60 -9.77
C VAL A 62 -6.23 0.85 -9.36
N THR A 63 -6.75 1.68 -10.25
CA THR A 63 -6.87 3.12 -10.03
C THR A 63 -8.32 3.56 -10.04
N LYS A 64 -8.62 4.58 -9.24
CA LYS A 64 -9.92 5.23 -9.21
C LYS A 64 -9.73 6.73 -9.35
N PRO A 65 -10.43 7.38 -10.30
CA PRO A 65 -10.42 8.83 -10.38
C PRO A 65 -11.05 9.41 -9.11
N THR A 66 -10.41 10.42 -8.56
CA THR A 66 -10.92 11.15 -7.41
C THR A 66 -10.98 12.63 -7.71
N LYS A 67 -11.94 13.31 -7.10
CA LYS A 67 -12.07 14.77 -7.19
C LYS A 67 -11.59 15.40 -5.91
N GLU A 68 -10.79 16.44 -6.05
CA GLU A 68 -10.55 17.35 -4.94
C GLU A 68 -11.78 18.22 -4.71
N PHE A 69 -12.13 18.43 -3.46
CA PHE A 69 -13.13 19.41 -3.08
C PHE A 69 -12.62 20.25 -1.91
N ILE A 70 -13.10 21.47 -1.85
CA ILE A 70 -12.79 22.38 -0.76
C ILE A 70 -13.92 22.26 0.26
N ASP A 71 -13.58 21.90 1.50
CA ASP A 71 -14.57 21.85 2.58
C ASP A 71 -15.01 23.26 3.01
N SER A 72 -16.03 23.32 3.89
CA SER A 72 -16.57 24.58 4.42
C SER A 72 -15.54 25.45 5.17
N LEU A 73 -14.38 24.89 5.50
CA LEU A 73 -13.26 25.57 6.18
C LEU A 73 -12.13 25.97 5.21
N GLY A 74 -12.35 25.82 3.90
CA GLY A 74 -11.34 26.14 2.87
C GLY A 74 -10.21 25.12 2.73
N ARG A 75 -10.33 23.94 3.34
CA ARG A 75 -9.30 22.89 3.26
C ARG A 75 -9.55 22.01 2.05
N ARG A 76 -8.48 21.68 1.32
CA ARG A 76 -8.55 20.71 0.24
C ARG A 76 -8.71 19.30 0.82
N LYS A 77 -9.74 18.60 0.39
CA LYS A 77 -9.96 17.18 0.72
C LYS A 77 -10.06 16.36 -0.56
N VAL A 78 -9.42 15.21 -0.55
CA VAL A 78 -9.56 14.21 -1.62
C VAL A 78 -10.50 13.14 -1.11
N LYS A 79 -11.64 12.94 -1.77
CA LYS A 79 -12.58 11.87 -1.44
C LYS A 79 -12.34 10.69 -2.37
N GLY A 80 -11.76 9.64 -1.84
CA GLY A 80 -11.60 8.38 -2.56
C GLY A 80 -10.73 7.43 -1.77
N ASN A 81 -11.35 6.40 -1.18
CA ASN A 81 -10.63 5.23 -0.74
C ASN A 81 -10.83 4.10 -1.75
N MET A 82 -9.98 3.09 -1.68
CA MET A 82 -9.97 1.93 -2.57
C MET A 82 -10.40 0.65 -1.83
N ASP A 83 -11.02 0.78 -0.66
CA ASP A 83 -11.29 -0.34 0.23
C ASP A 83 -12.34 -1.27 -0.36
N ILE A 84 -13.35 -0.69 -1.03
CA ILE A 84 -14.40 -1.46 -1.69
C ILE A 84 -13.84 -2.22 -2.89
N GLU A 85 -13.07 -1.56 -3.75
CA GLU A 85 -12.42 -2.19 -4.91
C GLU A 85 -11.51 -3.34 -4.47
N LEU A 86 -10.69 -3.10 -3.45
CA LEU A 86 -9.84 -4.14 -2.87
C LEU A 86 -10.65 -5.30 -2.31
N ALA A 87 -11.72 -5.01 -1.57
CA ALA A 87 -12.55 -6.05 -0.96
C ALA A 87 -13.27 -6.90 -2.01
N VAL A 88 -13.78 -6.27 -3.07
CA VAL A 88 -14.44 -6.98 -4.18
C VAL A 88 -13.47 -7.89 -4.89
N ASP A 89 -12.32 -7.36 -5.32
CA ASP A 89 -11.28 -8.15 -6.01
C ASP A 89 -10.78 -9.32 -5.15
N ALA A 90 -10.55 -9.09 -3.84
CA ALA A 90 -10.13 -10.14 -2.93
C ALA A 90 -11.18 -11.25 -2.79
N MET A 91 -12.46 -10.90 -2.73
CA MET A 91 -13.56 -11.87 -2.66
C MET A 91 -13.75 -12.64 -3.97
N GLU A 92 -13.60 -11.99 -5.14
CA GLU A 92 -13.68 -12.65 -6.45
C GLU A 92 -12.56 -13.66 -6.65
N MET A 93 -11.34 -13.33 -6.18
CA MET A 93 -10.19 -14.22 -6.31
C MET A 93 -10.13 -15.33 -5.28
N ALA A 94 -10.90 -15.24 -4.20
CA ALA A 94 -10.81 -16.13 -3.03
C ALA A 94 -10.91 -17.62 -3.39
N ASP A 95 -11.75 -17.97 -4.36
CA ASP A 95 -11.98 -19.38 -4.76
C ASP A 95 -10.77 -20.02 -5.50
N HIS A 96 -9.76 -19.21 -5.83
CA HIS A 96 -8.58 -19.62 -6.58
C HIS A 96 -7.26 -19.45 -5.79
N LEU A 97 -7.35 -19.06 -4.52
CA LEU A 97 -6.20 -18.73 -3.70
C LEU A 97 -6.19 -19.52 -2.39
N ASP A 98 -5.01 -19.99 -2.00
CA ASP A 98 -4.79 -20.58 -0.68
C ASP A 98 -4.50 -19.51 0.37
N GLN A 99 -3.91 -18.38 -0.04
CA GLN A 99 -3.51 -17.30 0.85
C GLN A 99 -3.62 -15.94 0.20
N ILE A 100 -4.03 -14.95 0.98
CA ILE A 100 -3.98 -13.52 0.66
C ILE A 100 -3.07 -12.81 1.67
N VAL A 101 -2.19 -11.94 1.18
CA VAL A 101 -1.36 -11.06 2.01
C VAL A 101 -1.88 -9.64 1.85
N LEU A 102 -2.46 -9.11 2.91
CA LEU A 102 -3.07 -7.79 2.96
C LEU A 102 -2.11 -6.78 3.61
N PHE A 103 -1.66 -5.79 2.83
CA PHE A 103 -0.85 -4.67 3.32
C PHE A 103 -1.76 -3.53 3.77
N SER A 104 -2.34 -3.67 4.94
CA SER A 104 -3.20 -2.65 5.56
C SER A 104 -3.20 -2.80 7.08
N GLY A 105 -3.37 -1.69 7.77
CA GLY A 105 -3.65 -1.68 9.21
C GLY A 105 -5.08 -1.25 9.54
N ASP A 106 -5.89 -1.01 8.51
CA ASP A 106 -7.25 -0.48 8.65
C ASP A 106 -8.21 -1.54 9.22
N GLY A 107 -8.86 -1.19 10.33
CA GLY A 107 -9.83 -2.05 11.03
C GLY A 107 -11.05 -2.41 10.19
N ASP A 108 -11.41 -1.57 9.22
CA ASP A 108 -12.55 -1.83 8.34
C ASP A 108 -12.39 -3.12 7.53
N PHE A 109 -11.14 -3.56 7.29
CA PHE A 109 -10.86 -4.84 6.63
C PHE A 109 -11.08 -6.08 7.52
N ARG A 110 -11.38 -5.93 8.82
CA ARG A 110 -11.66 -7.08 9.68
C ARG A 110 -12.74 -7.99 9.09
N SER A 111 -13.85 -7.41 8.62
CA SER A 111 -14.96 -8.18 8.06
C SER A 111 -14.58 -8.89 6.74
N LEU A 112 -13.71 -8.27 5.92
CA LEU A 112 -13.16 -8.90 4.74
C LEU A 112 -12.31 -10.12 5.10
N VAL A 113 -11.40 -9.97 6.08
CA VAL A 113 -10.54 -11.07 6.54
C VAL A 113 -11.39 -12.24 7.03
N GLU A 114 -12.38 -11.99 7.86
CA GLU A 114 -13.32 -13.01 8.34
C GLU A 114 -14.06 -13.70 7.18
N ALA A 115 -14.50 -12.97 6.17
CA ALA A 115 -15.18 -13.53 5.00
C ALA A 115 -14.27 -14.44 4.16
N LEU A 116 -13.01 -14.02 3.94
CA LEU A 116 -12.01 -14.83 3.24
C LEU A 116 -11.67 -16.13 3.99
N GLN A 117 -11.53 -16.04 5.31
CA GLN A 117 -11.30 -17.21 6.17
C GLN A 117 -12.46 -18.21 6.11
N ARG A 118 -13.72 -17.74 6.06
CA ARG A 118 -14.89 -18.63 5.85
C ARG A 118 -14.88 -19.34 4.49
N LYS A 119 -14.18 -18.80 3.50
CA LYS A 119 -13.92 -19.44 2.19
C LYS A 119 -12.71 -20.39 2.21
N GLY A 120 -12.03 -20.52 3.34
CA GLY A 120 -10.84 -21.37 3.49
C GLY A 120 -9.52 -20.68 3.07
N VAL A 121 -9.54 -19.38 2.82
CA VAL A 121 -8.33 -18.63 2.45
C VAL A 121 -7.60 -18.18 3.71
N ARG A 122 -6.30 -18.49 3.80
CA ARG A 122 -5.43 -17.96 4.85
C ARG A 122 -5.15 -16.48 4.60
N VAL A 123 -5.27 -15.63 5.61
CA VAL A 123 -5.02 -14.19 5.49
C VAL A 123 -3.88 -13.76 6.38
N SER A 124 -2.78 -13.28 5.77
CA SER A 124 -1.69 -12.63 6.48
C SER A 124 -1.84 -11.12 6.36
N VAL A 125 -1.83 -10.41 7.49
CA VAL A 125 -1.88 -8.92 7.53
C VAL A 125 -0.48 -8.39 7.75
N VAL A 126 -0.08 -7.41 6.93
CA VAL A 126 1.23 -6.73 7.02
C VAL A 126 1.00 -5.27 7.38
N SER A 127 1.48 -4.86 8.54
CA SER A 127 1.47 -3.48 9.04
C SER A 127 2.51 -3.34 10.16
N THR A 128 2.38 -2.39 11.09
CA THR A 128 3.31 -2.28 12.21
C THR A 128 2.64 -1.89 13.52
N ASN A 129 3.22 -2.42 14.61
CA ASN A 129 2.96 -1.99 15.97
C ASN A 129 4.07 -1.10 16.54
N ALA A 130 5.14 -0.89 15.78
CA ALA A 130 6.34 -0.20 16.30
C ALA A 130 6.19 1.33 16.32
N THR A 131 5.05 1.86 15.86
CA THR A 131 4.75 3.29 15.89
C THR A 131 3.80 3.69 17.03
N GLN A 132 3.75 4.97 17.37
CA GLN A 132 2.82 5.55 18.33
C GLN A 132 2.02 6.69 17.64
N PRO A 133 0.72 6.49 17.40
CA PRO A 133 -0.08 5.28 17.60
C PRO A 133 0.33 4.13 16.67
N ALA A 134 -0.07 2.89 17.03
CA ALA A 134 0.13 1.74 16.17
C ALA A 134 -0.62 1.92 14.84
N MET A 135 -0.01 1.50 13.73
CA MET A 135 -0.61 1.62 12.39
C MET A 135 -1.44 0.39 12.01
N VAL A 136 -1.79 -0.45 12.96
CA VAL A 136 -2.71 -1.56 12.78
C VAL A 136 -3.77 -1.51 13.87
N ALA A 137 -5.03 -1.61 13.46
CA ALA A 137 -6.15 -1.78 14.38
C ALA A 137 -6.08 -3.15 15.06
N ASP A 138 -6.32 -3.19 16.36
CA ASP A 138 -6.19 -4.39 17.18
C ASP A 138 -7.17 -5.50 16.75
N GLU A 139 -8.37 -5.14 16.34
CA GLU A 139 -9.37 -6.04 15.80
C GLU A 139 -8.94 -6.69 14.48
N LEU A 140 -8.28 -5.97 13.59
CA LEU A 140 -7.76 -6.52 12.36
C LEU A 140 -6.60 -7.49 12.64
N ARG A 141 -5.68 -7.07 13.51
CA ARG A 141 -4.54 -7.89 13.91
C ARG A 141 -4.97 -9.21 14.54
N ARG A 142 -5.99 -9.19 15.39
CA ARG A 142 -6.52 -10.40 16.06
C ARG A 142 -7.26 -11.30 15.10
N GLN A 143 -7.93 -10.75 14.08
CA GLN A 143 -8.65 -11.52 13.09
C GLN A 143 -7.73 -12.26 12.12
N ALA A 144 -6.57 -11.71 11.79
CA ALA A 144 -5.63 -12.30 10.85
C ALA A 144 -5.12 -13.68 11.30
N ASP A 145 -4.94 -14.62 10.37
CA ASP A 145 -4.28 -15.90 10.64
C ASP A 145 -2.79 -15.70 10.97
N GLU A 146 -2.20 -14.64 10.41
CA GLU A 146 -0.82 -14.27 10.66
C GLU A 146 -0.69 -12.75 10.60
N PHE A 147 0.03 -12.18 11.55
CA PHE A 147 0.45 -10.78 11.52
C PHE A 147 1.95 -10.70 11.27
N ILE A 148 2.33 -9.96 10.24
CA ILE A 148 3.73 -9.71 9.88
C ILE A 148 4.02 -8.24 10.15
N ASP A 149 4.85 -7.96 11.15
CA ASP A 149 5.32 -6.59 11.33
C ASP A 149 6.31 -6.23 10.22
N ILE A 150 6.00 -5.17 9.47
CA ILE A 150 6.79 -4.76 8.30
C ILE A 150 8.23 -4.38 8.67
N ILE A 151 8.49 -4.02 9.93
CA ILE A 151 9.85 -3.72 10.40
C ILE A 151 10.79 -4.91 10.21
N HIS A 152 10.26 -6.14 10.32
CA HIS A 152 11.04 -7.36 10.09
C HIS A 152 11.32 -7.62 8.60
N LEU A 153 10.61 -6.94 7.72
CA LEU A 153 10.85 -6.98 6.28
C LEU A 153 11.76 -5.85 5.81
N ALA A 154 11.94 -4.79 6.59
CA ALA A 154 12.62 -3.56 6.18
C ALA A 154 14.01 -3.82 5.57
N ALA A 155 14.81 -4.73 6.15
CA ALA A 155 16.12 -5.09 5.62
C ALA A 155 16.06 -5.78 4.23
N LYS A 156 14.94 -6.42 3.89
CA LYS A 156 14.75 -7.15 2.63
C LYS A 156 14.11 -6.30 1.56
N ILE A 157 13.17 -5.44 1.95
CA ILE A 157 12.34 -4.66 1.02
C ILE A 157 12.65 -3.17 1.01
N GLY A 158 13.51 -2.69 1.92
CA GLY A 158 13.94 -1.30 1.96
C GLY A 158 14.91 -0.97 0.84
N ARG A 159 14.88 0.29 0.37
CA ARG A 159 15.91 0.83 -0.51
C ARG A 159 17.18 1.11 0.29
N ASP A 160 18.32 0.78 -0.27
CA ASP A 160 19.59 1.13 0.33
C ASP A 160 19.80 2.64 0.26
N SER A 161 20.16 3.26 1.39
CA SER A 161 20.43 4.70 1.48
C SER A 161 21.55 5.20 0.55
N GLY A 162 22.43 4.29 0.10
CA GLY A 162 23.47 4.56 -0.90
C GLY A 162 22.96 4.79 -2.32
N GLU A 163 21.86 4.18 -2.72
CA GLU A 163 21.26 4.36 -4.06
C GLU A 163 20.63 5.77 -4.25
N ARG A 164 20.34 6.45 -3.17
CA ARG A 164 19.82 7.83 -3.20
C ARG A 164 20.87 8.83 -3.68
N SER A 165 22.14 8.60 -3.35
CA SER A 165 23.27 9.47 -3.72
C SER A 165 23.71 9.30 -5.17
N GLU A 166 23.62 8.10 -5.72
CA GLU A 166 24.06 7.83 -7.11
C GLU A 166 23.04 8.30 -8.16
N ARG A 167 21.75 8.38 -7.83
CA ARG A 167 20.70 8.85 -8.74
C ARG A 167 20.70 10.37 -8.94
N ALA A 168 21.16 11.12 -7.96
CA ALA A 168 21.35 12.57 -8.13
C ALA A 168 22.39 12.89 -9.21
N HIS A 169 23.21 11.90 -9.61
CA HIS A 169 24.29 12.05 -10.61
C HIS A 169 24.07 11.27 -11.92
N ARG A 170 23.05 10.42 -12.01
CA ARG A 170 22.71 9.70 -13.25
C ARG A 170 21.33 10.12 -13.73
N GLY A 171 21.21 10.52 -14.97
CA GLY A 171 19.93 10.83 -15.61
C GLY A 171 18.94 9.65 -15.54
N PRO A 172 17.66 9.82 -15.89
CA PRO A 172 16.57 8.91 -15.58
C PRO A 172 16.82 7.51 -16.15
N ASP A 173 17.16 6.57 -15.28
CA ASP A 173 17.18 5.15 -15.64
C ASP A 173 15.74 4.64 -15.71
N ARG A 174 15.28 4.31 -16.91
CA ARG A 174 13.92 3.77 -17.17
C ARG A 174 13.60 2.47 -16.42
N ARG A 175 14.56 1.88 -15.71
CA ARG A 175 14.43 0.61 -14.96
C ARG A 175 14.24 0.79 -13.46
N ALA A 176 14.26 2.02 -12.96
CA ALA A 176 14.12 2.30 -11.54
C ALA A 176 12.86 3.13 -11.27
N PRO A 177 12.09 2.82 -10.20
CA PRO A 177 10.93 3.61 -9.87
C PRO A 177 11.34 5.04 -9.52
N PRO A 178 10.54 6.03 -9.90
CA PRO A 178 10.82 7.42 -9.58
C PRO A 178 10.78 7.63 -8.05
N PRO A 179 11.50 8.64 -7.53
CA PRO A 179 11.35 9.04 -6.15
C PRO A 179 9.91 9.51 -5.95
N VAL A 180 9.26 9.00 -4.91
CA VAL A 180 7.93 9.47 -4.50
C VAL A 180 8.14 10.80 -3.79
N GLU A 181 7.93 11.90 -4.49
CA GLU A 181 7.83 13.21 -3.85
C GLU A 181 6.56 13.27 -3.02
N GLN A 182 6.70 13.80 -1.86
CA GLN A 182 5.84 13.86 -0.69
C GLN A 182 4.34 14.03 -1.00
N PHE A 183 3.57 12.99 -0.75
CA PHE A 183 2.19 13.13 -0.33
C PHE A 183 2.24 13.41 1.18
N ASP A 184 1.91 14.61 1.59
CA ASP A 184 1.89 15.03 3.00
C ASP A 184 0.63 14.46 3.67
N PRO A 185 0.75 13.47 4.58
CA PRO A 185 -0.40 12.89 5.25
C PRO A 185 -0.99 13.81 6.33
N GLU A 186 -0.34 14.90 6.70
CA GLU A 186 -0.86 15.84 7.71
C GLU A 186 -2.13 16.57 7.26
N LEU A 187 -2.50 16.50 5.98
CA LEU A 187 -3.75 17.07 5.48
C LEU A 187 -4.94 16.10 5.50
N ALA A 188 -4.74 14.86 5.92
CA ALA A 188 -5.78 13.82 5.88
C ALA A 188 -6.37 13.44 7.24
N ASP A 189 -5.81 13.90 8.36
CA ASP A 189 -6.17 13.35 9.68
C ASP A 189 -6.55 14.42 10.71
N ASP A 190 -7.52 15.25 10.38
CA ASP A 190 -8.17 16.08 11.41
C ASP A 190 -9.68 16.14 11.16
N SER A 191 -10.36 15.02 11.36
CA SER A 191 -11.83 15.06 11.60
C SER A 191 -12.35 13.75 12.16
N LEU A 192 -12.06 13.53 13.45
CA LEU A 192 -12.95 12.81 14.35
C LEU A 192 -13.26 13.72 15.53
N GLU A 193 -14.27 14.54 15.39
CA GLU A 193 -15.21 14.96 16.44
C GLU A 193 -16.58 15.12 15.81
#